data_8399191f53c30a96c89d986acf6bc498
#
_entry.id   8399191f53c30a96c89d986acf6bc498
#
_cell.length_a   1.000
_cell.length_b   1.000
_cell.length_c   1.000
_cell.angle_alpha   90.00
_cell.angle_beta   90.00
_cell.angle_gamma   90.00
#
_symmetry.space_group_name_H-M   'P 1'
#
loop_
_entity.id
_entity.type
_entity.pdbx_description
1 polymer ?
#
loop_
_entity_poly.entity_id
_entity_poly.type
_entity_poly.pdbx_seq_one_letter_code
_entity_poly.pdbx_strand_id
1 'polypeptide(L)'
;MDAYEKVEIARNPKRKTSLDYIEKIFDEFIELHGDRQFKDDKAIVCGLARIGNQNFTIIAEQKGRTTKENIERNFGMPNPESYRKGIRFMKQAEKFHRPVITFIDTKGAYPGIGAEERGQGEAIASSMLEMASLTVPTISIVIGEGSSGGALALGLGN
;
A
#
# COMPACT_ATOMS: atom_id res chain seq x y z
N MET A 1 -2.10 28.43 -3.31
CA MET A 1 -1.12 27.34 -3.05
C MET A 1 -0.62 26.86 -4.41
N ASP A 2 0.65 27.02 -4.68
CA ASP A 2 1.25 26.56 -5.92
C ASP A 2 1.53 25.03 -5.89
N ALA A 3 2.06 24.49 -7.01
CA ALA A 3 2.30 23.06 -7.11
C ALA A 3 3.43 22.59 -6.17
N TYR A 4 4.46 23.42 -5.98
CA TYR A 4 5.59 23.09 -5.12
C TYR A 4 5.18 23.08 -3.63
N GLU A 5 4.40 24.05 -3.20
CA GLU A 5 3.85 24.09 -1.84
C GLU A 5 3.03 22.82 -1.52
N LYS A 6 2.23 22.33 -2.49
CA LYS A 6 1.49 21.06 -2.31
C LYS A 6 2.41 19.88 -2.12
N VAL A 7 3.52 19.81 -2.88
CA VAL A 7 4.52 18.75 -2.74
C VAL A 7 5.21 18.81 -1.38
N GLU A 8 5.56 20.00 -0.90
CA GLU A 8 6.15 20.18 0.44
C GLU A 8 5.21 19.72 1.54
N ILE A 9 3.92 20.05 1.44
CA ILE A 9 2.90 19.58 2.38
C ILE A 9 2.79 18.05 2.33
N ALA A 10 2.72 17.45 1.15
CA ALA A 10 2.64 15.99 1.00
C ALA A 10 3.87 15.27 1.59
N ARG A 11 5.04 15.90 1.53
CA ARG A 11 6.30 15.36 2.06
C ARG A 11 6.59 15.70 3.52
N ASN A 12 5.75 16.48 4.16
CA ASN A 12 5.98 16.88 5.54
C ASN A 12 6.02 15.64 6.47
N PRO A 13 7.13 15.39 7.19
CA PRO A 13 7.28 14.20 8.03
C PRO A 13 6.34 14.17 9.25
N LYS A 14 5.69 15.28 9.56
CA LYS A 14 4.69 15.37 10.64
C LYS A 14 3.29 14.92 10.20
N ARG A 15 3.09 14.63 8.91
CA ARG A 15 1.81 14.11 8.42
C ARG A 15 1.51 12.75 9.02
N LYS A 16 0.22 12.46 9.12
CA LYS A 16 -0.24 11.12 9.50
C LYS A 16 0.10 10.11 8.42
N THR A 17 0.53 8.94 8.84
CA THR A 17 0.84 7.79 7.98
C THR A 17 -0.36 6.85 7.87
N SER A 18 -0.29 5.85 7.00
CA SER A 18 -1.37 4.87 6.85
C SER A 18 -1.73 4.17 8.16
N LEU A 19 -0.73 3.77 8.96
CA LEU A 19 -0.98 3.15 10.27
C LEU A 19 -1.71 4.09 11.24
N ASP A 20 -1.46 5.41 11.19
CA ASP A 20 -2.21 6.37 12.00
C ASP A 20 -3.68 6.44 11.61
N TYR A 21 -3.99 6.34 10.31
CA TYR A 21 -5.37 6.31 9.82
C TYR A 21 -6.04 4.98 10.18
N ILE A 22 -5.35 3.86 9.99
CA ILE A 22 -5.86 2.52 10.33
C ILE A 22 -6.26 2.47 11.81
N GLU A 23 -5.36 2.90 12.71
CA GLU A 23 -5.61 2.93 14.16
C GLU A 23 -6.83 3.78 14.56
N LYS A 24 -7.09 4.87 13.80
CA LYS A 24 -8.18 5.79 14.14
C LYS A 24 -9.53 5.45 13.50
N ILE A 25 -9.51 4.76 12.38
CA ILE A 25 -10.72 4.46 11.59
C ILE A 25 -11.32 3.11 12.00
N PHE A 26 -10.47 2.12 12.27
CA PHE A 26 -10.91 0.74 12.49
C PHE A 26 -10.93 0.38 13.96
N ASP A 27 -11.92 -0.40 14.37
CA ASP A 27 -12.05 -0.94 15.73
C ASP A 27 -10.99 -2.00 16.02
N GLU A 28 -10.57 -2.72 14.96
CA GLU A 28 -9.58 -3.80 15.03
C GLU A 28 -8.81 -3.87 13.73
N PHE A 29 -7.52 -4.15 13.82
CA PHE A 29 -6.65 -4.40 12.67
C PHE A 29 -5.67 -5.53 12.98
N ILE A 30 -5.60 -6.52 12.12
CA ILE A 30 -4.67 -7.65 12.20
C ILE A 30 -3.75 -7.58 10.98
N GLU A 31 -2.50 -7.19 11.20
CA GLU A 31 -1.48 -7.17 10.16
C GLU A 31 -1.03 -8.60 9.81
N LEU A 32 -0.91 -8.88 8.52
CA LEU A 32 -0.45 -10.15 7.98
C LEU A 32 0.68 -9.91 6.98
N HIS A 33 1.67 -10.81 6.95
CA HIS A 33 2.96 -10.59 6.31
C HIS A 33 3.27 -11.55 5.16
N GLY A 34 4.24 -11.15 4.33
CA GLY A 34 4.90 -11.98 3.32
C GLY A 34 4.11 -12.15 2.02
N ASP A 35 4.86 -12.25 0.92
CA ASP A 35 4.33 -12.45 -0.43
C ASP A 35 4.10 -13.93 -0.79
N ARG A 36 4.56 -14.87 0.03
CA ARG A 36 4.56 -16.32 -0.20
C ARG A 36 5.45 -16.78 -1.35
N GLN A 37 6.37 -15.92 -1.80
CA GLN A 37 7.33 -16.24 -2.86
C GLN A 37 8.77 -16.00 -2.46
N PHE A 38 9.08 -14.82 -1.90
CA PHE A 38 10.44 -14.43 -1.56
C PHE A 38 10.57 -13.98 -0.10
N LYS A 39 9.90 -12.89 0.29
CA LYS A 39 9.97 -12.35 1.67
C LYS A 39 8.83 -11.40 1.98
N ASP A 40 8.83 -10.83 3.18
CA ASP A 40 8.03 -9.67 3.50
C ASP A 40 8.77 -8.37 3.15
N ASP A 41 8.01 -7.33 2.77
CA ASP A 41 8.49 -5.96 2.65
C ASP A 41 7.54 -5.03 3.41
N LYS A 42 8.10 -4.27 4.34
CA LYS A 42 7.36 -3.40 5.26
C LYS A 42 6.89 -2.08 4.62
N ALA A 43 7.27 -1.80 3.38
CA ALA A 43 6.83 -0.60 2.68
C ALA A 43 5.32 -0.63 2.33
N ILE A 44 4.72 -1.81 2.25
CA ILE A 44 3.26 -1.99 2.20
C ILE A 44 2.82 -2.82 3.41
N VAL A 45 1.87 -2.31 4.16
CA VAL A 45 1.16 -2.98 5.26
C VAL A 45 -0.10 -3.60 4.68
N CYS A 46 -0.33 -4.88 4.94
CA CYS A 46 -1.54 -5.59 4.53
C CYS A 46 -2.18 -6.27 5.74
N GLY A 47 -3.50 -6.30 5.77
CA GLY A 47 -4.20 -6.95 6.88
C GLY A 47 -5.71 -6.96 6.74
N LEU A 48 -6.34 -7.44 7.79
CA LEU A 48 -7.78 -7.46 7.97
C LEU A 48 -8.18 -6.42 9.00
N ALA A 49 -9.19 -5.63 8.69
CA ALA A 49 -9.69 -4.61 9.58
C ALA A 49 -11.21 -4.74 9.77
N ARG A 50 -11.74 -4.17 10.85
CA ARG A 50 -13.16 -4.21 11.18
C ARG A 50 -13.67 -2.84 11.62
N ILE A 51 -14.86 -2.48 11.14
CA ILE A 51 -15.65 -1.35 11.66
C ILE A 51 -17.03 -1.92 11.99
N GLY A 52 -17.42 -1.91 13.25
CA GLY A 52 -18.67 -2.54 13.71
C GLY A 52 -18.72 -4.01 13.30
N ASN A 53 -19.67 -4.37 12.46
CA ASN A 53 -19.85 -5.75 11.96
C ASN A 53 -19.28 -5.96 10.54
N GLN A 54 -18.66 -4.93 9.93
CA GLN A 54 -18.13 -5.00 8.58
C GLN A 54 -16.63 -5.26 8.59
N ASN A 55 -16.20 -6.28 7.86
CA ASN A 55 -14.79 -6.61 7.67
C ASN A 55 -14.25 -6.04 6.35
N PHE A 56 -13.01 -5.58 6.37
CA PHE A 56 -12.30 -4.99 5.24
C PHE A 56 -10.94 -5.66 5.04
N THR A 57 -10.45 -5.64 3.81
CA THR A 57 -9.05 -5.91 3.50
C THR A 57 -8.33 -4.57 3.32
N ILE A 58 -7.23 -4.38 4.03
CA ILE A 58 -6.40 -3.17 3.97
C ILE A 58 -5.10 -3.48 3.24
N ILE A 59 -4.73 -2.60 2.30
CA ILE A 59 -3.44 -2.61 1.61
C ILE A 59 -2.93 -1.18 1.62
N ALA A 60 -1.86 -0.89 2.36
CA ALA A 60 -1.48 0.48 2.70
C ALA A 60 0.03 0.72 2.53
N GLU A 61 0.39 1.68 1.71
CA GLU A 61 1.77 2.17 1.65
C GLU A 61 2.12 2.89 2.94
N GLN A 62 3.27 2.55 3.51
CA GLN A 62 3.67 3.02 4.84
C GLN A 62 5.08 3.58 4.83
N LYS A 63 5.21 4.84 5.20
CA LYS A 63 6.49 5.51 5.50
C LYS A 63 6.86 5.33 6.98
N GLY A 64 8.15 5.39 7.29
CA GLY A 64 8.61 5.44 8.68
C GLY A 64 8.47 6.84 9.29
N ARG A 65 8.40 6.90 10.60
CA ARG A 65 8.41 8.15 11.39
C ARG A 65 9.81 8.51 11.89
N THR A 66 10.66 7.51 12.06
CA THR A 66 12.07 7.65 12.45
C THR A 66 12.99 7.27 11.31
N THR A 67 14.27 7.64 11.38
CA THR A 67 15.27 7.21 10.38
C THR A 67 15.36 5.70 10.28
N LYS A 68 15.32 5.00 11.41
CA LYS A 68 15.35 3.53 11.45
C LYS A 68 14.14 2.92 10.74
N GLU A 69 12.93 3.39 11.06
CA GLU A 69 11.70 2.92 10.41
C GLU A 69 11.69 3.24 8.91
N ASN A 70 12.19 4.41 8.52
CA ASN A 70 12.29 4.75 7.10
C ASN A 70 13.22 3.80 6.34
N ILE A 71 14.36 3.43 6.92
CA ILE A 71 15.26 2.42 6.32
C ILE A 71 14.53 1.06 6.21
N GLU A 72 13.86 0.61 7.27
CA GLU A 72 13.12 -0.66 7.28
C GLU A 72 11.96 -0.70 6.26
N ARG A 73 11.40 0.45 5.93
CA ARG A 73 10.27 0.61 4.99
C ARG A 73 10.70 1.16 3.62
N ASN A 74 11.99 1.11 3.31
CA ASN A 74 12.56 1.63 2.06
C ASN A 74 12.10 3.07 1.76
N PHE A 75 11.97 3.92 2.77
CA PHE A 75 11.46 5.29 2.66
C PHE A 75 10.06 5.38 2.01
N GLY A 76 9.23 4.37 2.20
CA GLY A 76 7.91 4.26 1.60
C GLY A 76 7.92 3.88 0.11
N MET A 77 9.03 3.33 -0.37
CA MET A 77 9.16 2.84 -1.74
C MET A 77 9.08 1.31 -1.76
N PRO A 78 7.98 0.72 -2.25
CA PRO A 78 7.79 -0.73 -2.21
C PRO A 78 8.71 -1.48 -3.18
N ASN A 79 9.23 -2.62 -2.73
CA ASN A 79 9.85 -3.65 -3.57
C ASN A 79 8.79 -4.56 -4.21
N PRO A 80 9.15 -5.44 -5.17
CA PRO A 80 8.22 -6.35 -5.84
C PRO A 80 7.39 -7.19 -4.87
N GLU A 81 7.99 -7.62 -3.75
CA GLU A 81 7.37 -8.43 -2.71
C GLU A 81 6.17 -7.73 -2.06
N SER A 82 6.22 -6.41 -1.94
CA SER A 82 5.12 -5.61 -1.43
C SER A 82 3.89 -5.69 -2.32
N TYR A 83 4.06 -5.53 -3.64
CA TYR A 83 2.97 -5.61 -4.61
C TYR A 83 2.41 -7.03 -4.68
N ARG A 84 3.27 -8.06 -4.70
CA ARG A 84 2.84 -9.47 -4.65
C ARG A 84 2.08 -9.81 -3.38
N LYS A 85 2.50 -9.24 -2.24
CA LYS A 85 1.73 -9.31 -1.00
C LYS A 85 0.35 -8.67 -1.18
N GLY A 86 0.26 -7.47 -1.75
CA GLY A 86 -0.99 -6.80 -2.08
C GLY A 86 -1.91 -7.67 -2.95
N ILE A 87 -1.39 -8.24 -4.03
CA ILE A 87 -2.13 -9.16 -4.92
C ILE A 87 -2.71 -10.34 -4.14
N ARG A 88 -1.92 -10.93 -3.25
CA ARG A 88 -2.39 -12.04 -2.40
C ARG A 88 -3.59 -11.63 -1.55
N PHE A 89 -3.58 -10.40 -1.00
CA PHE A 89 -4.69 -9.87 -0.22
C PHE A 89 -5.90 -9.49 -1.06
N MET A 90 -5.71 -9.00 -2.29
CA MET A 90 -6.78 -8.75 -3.26
C MET A 90 -7.52 -10.05 -3.58
N LYS A 91 -6.79 -11.13 -3.92
CA LYS A 91 -7.37 -12.45 -4.17
C LYS A 91 -8.13 -13.01 -2.97
N GLN A 92 -7.61 -12.78 -1.76
CA GLN A 92 -8.30 -13.18 -0.55
C GLN A 92 -9.56 -12.34 -0.28
N ALA A 93 -9.52 -11.04 -0.57
CA ALA A 93 -10.66 -10.15 -0.47
C ALA A 93 -11.80 -10.59 -1.39
N GLU A 94 -11.48 -10.87 -2.65
CA GLU A 94 -12.43 -11.40 -3.64
C GLU A 94 -13.05 -12.72 -3.16
N LYS A 95 -12.22 -13.68 -2.75
CA LYS A 95 -12.69 -14.99 -2.27
C LYS A 95 -13.67 -14.90 -1.08
N PHE A 96 -13.46 -13.95 -0.19
CA PHE A 96 -14.25 -13.81 1.03
C PHE A 96 -15.23 -12.61 0.99
N HIS A 97 -15.41 -12.01 -0.18
CA HIS A 97 -16.32 -10.89 -0.42
C HIS A 97 -16.11 -9.71 0.53
N ARG A 98 -14.84 -9.38 0.82
CA ARG A 98 -14.49 -8.23 1.66
C ARG A 98 -14.16 -7.01 0.80
N PRO A 99 -14.74 -5.84 1.08
CA PRO A 99 -14.28 -4.60 0.47
C PRO A 99 -12.78 -4.37 0.69
N VAL A 100 -12.11 -3.79 -0.31
CA VAL A 100 -10.70 -3.42 -0.25
C VAL A 100 -10.57 -1.93 -0.03
N ILE A 101 -9.72 -1.53 0.92
CA ILE A 101 -9.33 -0.13 1.11
C ILE A 101 -7.82 -0.03 0.93
N THR A 102 -7.39 0.82 0.01
CA THR A 102 -5.97 1.12 -0.17
C THR A 102 -5.64 2.52 0.33
N PHE A 103 -4.51 2.66 1.04
CA PHE A 103 -3.93 3.96 1.39
C PHE A 103 -2.65 4.17 0.59
N ILE A 104 -2.55 5.31 -0.09
CA ILE A 104 -1.47 5.62 -1.02
C ILE A 104 -0.64 6.78 -0.45
N ASP A 105 0.64 6.51 -0.20
CA ASP A 105 1.64 7.51 0.18
C ASP A 105 3.05 7.02 -0.18
N THR A 106 3.42 7.18 -1.43
CA THR A 106 4.72 6.76 -1.94
C THR A 106 5.34 7.75 -2.92
N LYS A 107 6.67 7.84 -2.90
CA LYS A 107 7.47 8.53 -3.93
C LYS A 107 7.55 7.73 -5.23
N GLY A 108 7.14 6.47 -5.22
CA GLY A 108 7.24 5.53 -6.32
C GLY A 108 7.76 4.17 -5.85
N ALA A 109 7.86 3.22 -6.77
CA ALA A 109 8.45 1.91 -6.51
C ALA A 109 9.95 2.02 -6.22
N TYR A 110 10.51 1.10 -5.44
CA TYR A 110 11.93 1.08 -5.12
C TYR A 110 12.79 0.87 -6.38
N PRO A 111 13.74 1.79 -6.70
CA PRO A 111 14.47 1.80 -7.98
C PRO A 111 15.78 1.00 -7.93
N GLY A 112 15.95 0.08 -6.99
CA GLY A 112 17.18 -0.67 -6.82
C GLY A 112 17.32 -1.83 -7.79
N ILE A 113 18.56 -2.18 -8.17
CA ILE A 113 18.88 -3.31 -9.09
C ILE A 113 18.21 -4.60 -8.61
N GLY A 114 18.31 -4.93 -7.33
CA GLY A 114 17.67 -6.14 -6.80
C GLY A 114 16.14 -6.13 -6.90
N ALA A 115 15.47 -4.98 -6.96
CA ALA A 115 14.05 -4.89 -7.24
C ALA A 115 13.76 -5.21 -8.70
N GLU A 116 14.55 -4.67 -9.63
CA GLU A 116 14.44 -4.96 -11.06
C GLU A 116 14.69 -6.45 -11.36
N GLU A 117 15.72 -7.04 -10.77
CA GLU A 117 16.03 -8.47 -10.89
C GLU A 117 14.89 -9.37 -10.40
N ARG A 118 14.11 -8.90 -9.42
CA ARG A 118 12.95 -9.63 -8.89
C ARG A 118 11.62 -9.24 -9.54
N GLY A 119 11.66 -8.51 -10.66
CA GLY A 119 10.50 -8.21 -11.49
C GLY A 119 9.64 -7.07 -10.96
N GLN A 120 10.25 -5.89 -10.69
CA GLN A 120 9.52 -4.73 -10.18
C GLN A 120 8.38 -4.30 -11.13
N GLY A 121 8.67 -4.15 -12.42
CA GLY A 121 7.68 -3.74 -13.41
C GLY A 121 6.54 -4.76 -13.56
N GLU A 122 6.88 -6.06 -13.55
CA GLU A 122 5.89 -7.14 -13.61
C GLU A 122 4.99 -7.16 -12.36
N ALA A 123 5.56 -6.99 -11.18
CA ALA A 123 4.79 -6.97 -9.94
C ALA A 123 3.80 -5.78 -9.87
N ILE A 124 4.21 -4.60 -10.37
CA ILE A 124 3.34 -3.43 -10.51
C ILE A 124 2.20 -3.70 -11.50
N ALA A 125 2.52 -4.18 -12.70
CA ALA A 125 1.54 -4.45 -13.73
C ALA A 125 0.53 -5.53 -13.28
N SER A 126 1.00 -6.60 -12.65
CA SER A 126 0.14 -7.65 -12.09
C SER A 126 -0.76 -7.13 -10.96
N SER A 127 -0.26 -6.21 -10.12
CA SER A 127 -1.08 -5.58 -9.08
C SER A 127 -2.21 -4.72 -9.69
N MET A 128 -1.90 -3.94 -10.71
CA MET A 128 -2.90 -3.16 -11.44
C MET A 128 -3.97 -4.04 -12.08
N LEU A 129 -3.56 -5.13 -12.75
CA LEU A 129 -4.47 -6.07 -13.40
C LEU A 129 -5.37 -6.76 -12.38
N GLU A 130 -4.81 -7.24 -11.28
CA GLU A 130 -5.58 -7.88 -10.20
C GLU A 130 -6.60 -6.91 -9.61
N MET A 131 -6.17 -5.67 -9.30
CA MET A 131 -7.04 -4.66 -8.71
C MET A 131 -8.19 -4.27 -9.65
N ALA A 132 -7.91 -4.12 -10.94
CA ALA A 132 -8.93 -3.83 -11.95
C ALA A 132 -9.93 -4.98 -12.16
N SER A 133 -9.57 -6.21 -11.80
CA SER A 133 -10.44 -7.39 -11.93
C SER A 133 -11.32 -7.66 -10.70
N LEU A 134 -11.12 -6.95 -9.60
CA LEU A 134 -11.91 -7.14 -8.38
C LEU A 134 -13.38 -6.80 -8.61
N THR A 135 -14.26 -7.66 -8.11
CA THR A 135 -15.72 -7.43 -8.10
C THR A 135 -16.21 -6.89 -6.76
N VAL A 136 -15.39 -6.99 -5.72
CA VAL A 136 -15.69 -6.36 -4.41
C VAL A 136 -15.47 -4.85 -4.46
N PRO A 137 -16.21 -4.05 -3.67
CA PRO A 137 -15.98 -2.60 -3.58
C PRO A 137 -14.53 -2.30 -3.24
N THR A 138 -13.93 -1.38 -3.98
CA THR A 138 -12.51 -1.02 -3.82
C THR A 138 -12.35 0.49 -3.72
N ILE A 139 -11.84 0.98 -2.60
CA ILE A 139 -11.64 2.40 -2.31
C ILE A 139 -10.17 2.71 -2.24
N SER A 140 -9.67 3.59 -3.11
CA SER A 140 -8.29 4.08 -3.07
C SER A 140 -8.21 5.48 -2.51
N ILE A 141 -7.40 5.67 -1.46
CA ILE A 141 -7.28 6.93 -0.72
C ILE A 141 -5.84 7.43 -0.79
N VAL A 142 -5.60 8.53 -1.50
CA VAL A 142 -4.29 9.19 -1.52
C VAL A 142 -4.18 10.08 -0.29
N ILE A 143 -3.29 9.73 0.62
CA ILE A 143 -3.08 10.44 1.90
C ILE A 143 -1.82 11.31 1.93
N GLY A 144 -0.97 11.20 0.90
CA GLY A 144 0.29 11.94 0.80
C GLY A 144 0.78 12.02 -0.63
N GLU A 145 1.97 11.48 -0.93
CA GLU A 145 2.47 11.39 -2.29
C GLU A 145 1.80 10.24 -3.05
N GLY A 146 1.34 10.51 -4.25
CA GLY A 146 0.79 9.52 -5.17
C GLY A 146 1.62 9.44 -6.45
N SER A 147 2.81 8.84 -6.39
CA SER A 147 3.79 8.97 -7.45
C SER A 147 4.06 7.67 -8.20
N SER A 148 4.10 7.80 -9.56
CA SER A 148 4.60 6.78 -10.49
C SER A 148 3.82 5.45 -10.43
N GLY A 149 4.41 4.38 -10.98
CA GLY A 149 3.86 3.02 -10.95
C GLY A 149 3.62 2.48 -9.53
N GLY A 150 4.37 2.97 -8.55
CA GLY A 150 4.18 2.60 -7.16
C GLY A 150 2.79 2.93 -6.63
N ALA A 151 2.34 4.14 -6.89
CA ALA A 151 0.99 4.57 -6.52
C ALA A 151 -0.09 3.94 -7.40
N LEU A 152 0.16 3.82 -8.71
CA LEU A 152 -0.79 3.21 -9.64
C LEU A 152 -1.10 1.75 -9.32
N ALA A 153 -0.11 1.00 -8.82
CA ALA A 153 -0.28 -0.39 -8.43
C ALA A 153 -1.40 -0.64 -7.40
N LEU A 154 -1.78 0.40 -6.65
CA LEU A 154 -2.83 0.36 -5.62
C LEU A 154 -3.93 1.43 -5.83
N GLY A 155 -3.88 2.16 -6.93
CA GLY A 155 -4.71 3.34 -7.17
C GLY A 155 -5.94 3.12 -8.06
N LEU A 156 -6.28 1.89 -8.41
CA LEU A 156 -7.39 1.55 -9.33
C LEU A 156 -8.68 1.20 -8.56
N GLY A 157 -9.07 2.07 -7.62
CA GLY A 157 -10.36 1.94 -6.93
C GLY A 157 -11.57 2.20 -7.86
N ASN A 158 -12.72 1.62 -7.54
CA ASN A 158 -13.99 1.81 -8.27
C ASN A 158 -15.00 2.67 -7.49
#